data_989ca57278a7091e77d6d478e4f84e59
#
_entry.id   989ca57278a7091e77d6d478e4f84e59
#
_cell.length_a   1.000
_cell.length_b   1.000
_cell.length_c   1.000
_cell.angle_alpha   90.00
_cell.angle_beta   90.00
_cell.angle_gamma   90.00
#
_symmetry.space_group_name_H-M   'P 1'
#
loop_
_entity.id
_entity.type
_entity.pdbx_description
1 polymer ?
#
loop_
_entity_poly.entity_id
_entity_poly.type
_entity_poly.pdbx_seq_one_letter_code
_entity_poly.pdbx_strand_id
1 'polypeptide(L)'
;MSRTEVFYIPYPKTSKEKSAWNKRFGMNAYMGRKNYYARMKDVNDIHNLVYYCLKKDHVKKEIFKAPVEINFYWNDRQDCDNHSALGKMIVDALKGYLIKDDSPKYFQKVTHEFWKGNTIKVVVKEYGTEKLL
;
A
#
# COMPACT_ATOMS: atom_id res chain seq x y z
N MET A 1 12.92 20.04 7.85
CA MET A 1 12.77 18.66 8.37
C MET A 1 12.02 17.79 7.40
N SER A 2 12.42 16.54 7.29
CA SER A 2 11.74 15.59 6.40
C SER A 2 10.42 15.11 7.01
N ARG A 3 9.45 14.87 6.16
CA ARG A 3 8.12 14.40 6.52
C ARG A 3 8.03 12.90 6.36
N THR A 4 7.45 12.23 7.33
CA THR A 4 7.14 10.80 7.29
C THR A 4 5.71 10.59 7.76
N GLU A 5 4.94 9.81 7.00
CA GLU A 5 3.59 9.41 7.38
C GLU A 5 3.54 7.90 7.47
N VAL A 6 2.83 7.39 8.47
CA VAL A 6 2.69 5.95 8.70
C VAL A 6 1.22 5.63 8.93
N PHE A 7 0.75 4.57 8.29
CA PHE A 7 -0.58 4.03 8.58
C PHE A 7 -0.57 2.51 8.48
N TYR A 8 -1.61 1.90 9.05
CA TYR A 8 -1.68 0.45 9.19
C TYR A 8 -3.00 -0.07 8.62
N ILE A 9 -2.91 -1.12 7.83
CA ILE A 9 -4.07 -1.78 7.23
C ILE A 9 -4.22 -3.14 7.91
N PRO A 10 -5.36 -3.41 8.59
CA PRO A 10 -5.54 -4.69 9.27
C PRO A 10 -5.74 -5.83 8.27
N TYR A 11 -5.19 -6.99 8.58
CA TYR A 11 -5.51 -8.22 7.86
C TYR A 11 -6.88 -8.74 8.32
N PRO A 12 -7.55 -9.55 7.48
CA PRO A 12 -8.71 -10.30 7.91
C PRO A 12 -8.38 -11.17 9.14
N LYS A 13 -9.37 -11.42 9.99
CA LYS A 13 -9.13 -12.05 11.30
C LYS A 13 -9.07 -13.57 11.26
N THR A 14 -9.91 -14.21 10.44
CA THR A 14 -9.98 -15.67 10.39
C THR A 14 -9.11 -16.25 9.28
N SER A 15 -8.74 -17.53 9.42
CA SER A 15 -7.96 -18.23 8.39
C SER A 15 -8.70 -18.29 7.06
N LYS A 16 -10.01 -18.48 7.11
CA LYS A 16 -10.86 -18.49 5.90
C LYS A 16 -10.85 -17.13 5.20
N GLU A 17 -11.01 -16.06 5.96
CA GLU A 17 -10.98 -14.69 5.43
C GLU A 17 -9.61 -14.34 4.88
N LYS A 18 -8.53 -14.75 5.56
CA LYS A 18 -7.15 -14.54 5.08
C LYS A 18 -6.90 -15.28 3.77
N SER A 19 -7.39 -16.49 3.64
CA SER A 19 -7.26 -17.26 2.41
C SER A 19 -8.01 -16.59 1.25
N ALA A 20 -9.23 -16.12 1.50
CA ALA A 20 -10.02 -15.39 0.51
C ALA A 20 -9.33 -14.08 0.09
N TRP A 21 -8.76 -13.36 1.04
CA TRP A 21 -7.99 -12.14 0.81
C TRP A 21 -6.79 -12.42 -0.11
N ASN A 22 -6.02 -13.46 0.20
CA ASN A 22 -4.85 -13.81 -0.60
C ASN A 22 -5.22 -14.22 -2.03
N LYS A 23 -6.31 -14.94 -2.20
CA LYS A 23 -6.81 -15.30 -3.53
C LYS A 23 -7.26 -14.08 -4.32
N ARG A 24 -7.85 -13.10 -3.64
CA ARG A 24 -8.39 -11.91 -4.26
C ARG A 24 -7.31 -10.90 -4.66
N PHE A 25 -6.31 -10.71 -3.82
CA PHE A 25 -5.32 -9.63 -3.94
C PHE A 25 -3.88 -10.11 -4.21
N GLY A 26 -3.65 -11.41 -4.30
CA GLY A 26 -2.34 -11.95 -4.63
C GLY A 26 -1.99 -11.72 -6.10
N MET A 27 -0.72 -11.90 -6.42
CA MET A 27 -0.21 -11.68 -7.79
C MET A 27 -0.90 -12.58 -8.81
N ASN A 28 -1.23 -13.82 -8.45
CA ASN A 28 -1.92 -14.74 -9.34
C ASN A 28 -3.31 -14.23 -9.74
N ALA A 29 -4.03 -13.61 -8.81
CA ALA A 29 -5.32 -13.00 -9.10
C ALA A 29 -5.14 -11.81 -10.05
N TYR A 30 -4.11 -11.00 -9.82
CA TYR A 30 -3.81 -9.83 -10.65
C TYR A 30 -3.45 -10.23 -12.08
N MET A 31 -2.62 -11.26 -12.23
CA MET A 31 -2.17 -11.76 -13.55
C MET A 31 -3.19 -12.68 -14.21
N GLY A 32 -4.20 -13.14 -13.47
CA GLY A 32 -5.23 -14.05 -13.98
C GLY A 32 -6.27 -13.34 -14.83
N ARG A 33 -7.20 -14.14 -15.37
CA ARG A 33 -8.27 -13.65 -16.28
C ARG A 33 -9.48 -13.13 -15.51
N LYS A 34 -9.26 -12.34 -14.49
CA LYS A 34 -10.34 -11.69 -13.75
C LYS A 34 -11.01 -10.66 -14.66
N ASN A 35 -12.35 -10.65 -14.70
CA ASN A 35 -13.04 -9.69 -15.54
C ASN A 35 -12.91 -8.26 -15.02
N TYR A 36 -13.21 -7.30 -15.88
CA TYR A 36 -13.09 -5.87 -15.60
C TYR A 36 -13.85 -5.45 -14.34
N TYR A 37 -15.11 -5.90 -14.22
CA TYR A 37 -15.97 -5.49 -13.10
C TYR A 37 -15.45 -6.02 -11.77
N ALA A 38 -14.95 -7.25 -11.74
CA ALA A 38 -14.37 -7.83 -10.54
C ALA A 38 -13.10 -7.08 -10.13
N ARG A 39 -12.26 -6.70 -11.10
CA ARG A 39 -11.04 -5.89 -10.84
C ARG A 39 -11.39 -4.51 -10.30
N MET A 40 -12.40 -3.86 -10.89
CA MET A 40 -12.85 -2.55 -10.42
C MET A 40 -13.38 -2.61 -8.99
N LYS A 41 -14.11 -3.68 -8.66
CA LYS A 41 -14.56 -3.90 -7.28
C LYS A 41 -13.40 -4.04 -6.32
N ASP A 42 -12.38 -4.81 -6.70
CA ASP A 42 -11.18 -5.00 -5.87
C ASP A 42 -10.46 -3.67 -5.63
N VAL A 43 -10.26 -2.89 -6.67
CA VAL A 43 -9.62 -1.58 -6.59
C VAL A 43 -10.41 -0.64 -5.69
N ASN A 44 -11.74 -0.58 -5.88
CA ASN A 44 -12.59 0.31 -5.08
C ASN A 44 -12.60 -0.10 -3.61
N ASP A 45 -12.65 -1.40 -3.32
CA ASP A 45 -12.64 -1.90 -1.95
C ASP A 45 -11.31 -1.57 -1.25
N ILE A 46 -10.19 -1.72 -1.96
CA ILE A 46 -8.88 -1.36 -1.39
C ILE A 46 -8.78 0.16 -1.20
N HIS A 47 -9.22 0.96 -2.17
CA HIS A 47 -9.21 2.43 -2.02
C HIS A 47 -10.02 2.88 -0.80
N ASN A 48 -11.20 2.32 -0.62
CA ASN A 48 -12.05 2.65 0.54
C ASN A 48 -11.40 2.24 1.85
N LEU A 49 -10.77 1.06 1.88
CA LEU A 49 -10.07 0.57 3.06
C LEU A 49 -8.86 1.46 3.40
N VAL A 50 -8.09 1.85 2.40
CA VAL A 50 -6.93 2.74 2.59
C VAL A 50 -7.39 4.09 3.15
N TYR A 51 -8.44 4.69 2.58
CA TYR A 51 -8.96 5.96 3.09
C TYR A 51 -9.45 5.86 4.53
N TYR A 52 -10.12 4.78 4.87
CA TYR A 52 -10.54 4.52 6.25
C TYR A 52 -9.31 4.45 7.18
N CYS A 53 -8.28 3.70 6.78
CA CYS A 53 -7.07 3.53 7.58
C CYS A 53 -6.29 4.84 7.74
N LEU A 54 -6.20 5.64 6.68
CA LEU A 54 -5.55 6.95 6.75
C LEU A 54 -6.24 7.85 7.79
N LYS A 55 -7.55 7.87 7.79
CA LYS A 55 -8.33 8.66 8.77
C LYS A 55 -8.18 8.09 10.18
N LYS A 56 -8.26 6.77 10.32
CA LYS A 56 -8.11 6.10 11.62
C LYS A 56 -6.75 6.42 12.24
N ASP A 57 -5.70 6.46 11.45
CA ASP A 57 -4.33 6.70 11.92
C ASP A 57 -3.94 8.19 11.85
N HIS A 58 -4.92 9.07 11.65
CA HIS A 58 -4.76 10.53 11.70
C HIS A 58 -3.77 11.07 10.66
N VAL A 59 -3.68 10.44 9.49
CA VAL A 59 -2.87 10.92 8.37
C VAL A 59 -3.70 11.93 7.57
N LYS A 60 -3.29 13.19 7.60
CA LYS A 60 -4.00 14.27 6.90
C LYS A 60 -3.80 14.19 5.40
N LYS A 61 -4.85 14.59 4.67
CA LYS A 61 -4.78 14.74 3.21
C LYS A 61 -3.92 15.94 2.88
N GLU A 62 -2.66 15.69 2.58
CA GLU A 62 -1.68 16.72 2.23
C GLU A 62 -0.61 16.13 1.33
N ILE A 63 -0.49 16.64 0.12
CA ILE A 63 0.46 16.15 -0.88
C ILE A 63 1.89 16.47 -0.42
N PHE A 64 2.78 15.47 -0.52
CA PHE A 64 4.21 15.67 -0.30
C PHE A 64 4.77 16.64 -1.33
N LYS A 65 5.63 17.55 -0.89
CA LYS A 65 6.28 18.55 -1.77
C LYS A 65 7.53 18.01 -2.45
N ALA A 66 8.11 16.95 -1.90
CA ALA A 66 9.29 16.29 -2.47
C ALA A 66 8.91 14.88 -2.96
N PRO A 67 9.71 14.28 -3.84
CA PRO A 67 9.50 12.88 -4.22
C PRO A 67 9.53 11.97 -3.00
N VAL A 68 8.77 10.89 -3.03
CA VAL A 68 8.65 9.99 -1.88
C VAL A 68 9.20 8.61 -2.19
N GLU A 69 9.51 7.87 -1.15
CA GLU A 69 9.59 6.42 -1.16
C GLU A 69 8.47 5.86 -0.30
N ILE A 70 7.97 4.70 -0.67
CA ILE A 70 6.91 4.00 0.07
C ILE A 70 7.46 2.64 0.49
N ASN A 71 7.42 2.38 1.78
CA ASN A 71 7.92 1.14 2.35
C ASN A 71 6.75 0.33 2.89
N PHE A 72 6.57 -0.88 2.36
CA PHE A 72 5.54 -1.81 2.80
C PHE A 72 6.15 -2.84 3.73
N TYR A 73 5.48 -3.11 4.84
CA TYR A 73 5.83 -4.15 5.79
C TYR A 73 4.66 -5.11 5.91
N TRP A 74 4.90 -6.37 5.53
CA TRP A 74 3.89 -7.41 5.40
C TRP A 74 4.06 -8.45 6.50
N ASN A 75 2.97 -9.08 6.89
CA ASN A 75 3.00 -10.20 7.81
C ASN A 75 1.99 -11.25 7.37
N ASP A 76 2.32 -11.96 6.31
CA ASP A 76 1.53 -13.03 5.74
C ASP A 76 2.45 -14.15 5.25
N ARG A 77 1.87 -15.16 4.60
CA ARG A 77 2.64 -16.33 4.13
C ARG A 77 2.96 -16.25 2.63
N GLN A 78 2.70 -15.13 1.99
CA GLN A 78 3.03 -14.97 0.58
C GLN A 78 4.51 -14.63 0.41
N ASP A 79 5.06 -14.99 -0.74
CA ASP A 79 6.42 -14.59 -1.11
C ASP A 79 6.50 -13.07 -1.23
N CYS A 80 7.68 -12.52 -0.98
CA CYS A 80 7.87 -11.07 -0.94
C CYS A 80 7.40 -10.37 -2.21
N ASP A 81 7.74 -10.92 -3.37
CA ASP A 81 7.38 -10.34 -4.66
C ASP A 81 5.90 -10.47 -5.02
N ASN A 82 5.16 -11.35 -4.34
CA ASN A 82 3.71 -11.48 -4.57
C ASN A 82 2.91 -10.30 -4.02
N HIS A 83 3.54 -9.39 -3.29
CA HIS A 83 2.88 -8.22 -2.72
C HIS A 83 2.78 -7.03 -3.69
N SER A 84 3.40 -7.11 -4.86
CA SER A 84 3.44 -5.97 -5.79
C SER A 84 2.06 -5.55 -6.28
N ALA A 85 1.15 -6.49 -6.52
CA ALA A 85 -0.20 -6.18 -7.00
C ALA A 85 -1.00 -5.39 -5.96
N LEU A 86 -1.04 -5.87 -4.73
CA LEU A 86 -1.74 -5.17 -3.64
C LEU A 86 -1.04 -3.85 -3.32
N GLY A 87 0.29 -3.83 -3.31
CA GLY A 87 1.05 -2.61 -3.11
C GLY A 87 0.71 -1.54 -4.15
N LYS A 88 0.55 -1.94 -5.41
CA LYS A 88 0.15 -1.01 -6.47
C LYS A 88 -1.24 -0.42 -6.21
N MET A 89 -2.19 -1.23 -5.78
CA MET A 89 -3.55 -0.74 -5.45
C MET A 89 -3.51 0.26 -4.30
N ILE A 90 -2.67 0.01 -3.29
CA ILE A 90 -2.51 0.92 -2.15
C ILE A 90 -1.88 2.24 -2.63
N VAL A 91 -0.84 2.19 -3.45
CA VAL A 91 -0.21 3.40 -4.01
C VAL A 91 -1.22 4.21 -4.82
N ASP A 92 -2.02 3.54 -5.66
CA ASP A 92 -3.05 4.21 -6.45
C ASP A 92 -4.07 4.95 -5.56
N ALA A 93 -4.38 4.39 -4.39
CA ALA A 93 -5.27 5.05 -3.42
C ALA A 93 -4.63 6.30 -2.80
N LEU A 94 -3.32 6.39 -2.76
CA LEU A 94 -2.60 7.55 -2.20
C LEU A 94 -2.51 8.72 -3.16
N LYS A 95 -2.82 8.50 -4.44
CA LYS A 95 -2.84 9.60 -5.43
C LYS A 95 -3.94 10.61 -5.07
N GLY A 96 -3.56 11.88 -5.02
CA GLY A 96 -4.46 12.94 -4.62
C GLY A 96 -4.64 13.07 -3.11
N TYR A 97 -4.05 12.18 -2.33
CA TYR A 97 -4.09 12.25 -0.86
C TYR A 97 -2.71 12.60 -0.29
N LEU A 98 -1.69 11.82 -0.59
CA LEU A 98 -0.30 12.03 -0.16
C LEU A 98 0.65 12.31 -1.31
N ILE A 99 0.38 11.78 -2.49
CA ILE A 99 1.19 12.01 -3.68
C ILE A 99 0.32 12.54 -4.82
N LYS A 100 0.89 13.40 -5.64
CA LYS A 100 0.16 13.94 -6.78
C LYS A 100 -0.09 12.89 -7.86
N ASP A 101 0.91 12.02 -8.08
CA ASP A 101 0.87 10.97 -9.09
C ASP A 101 1.93 9.93 -8.72
N ASP A 102 1.94 8.79 -9.39
CA ASP A 102 2.91 7.71 -9.15
C ASP A 102 4.08 7.72 -10.13
N SER A 103 4.21 8.75 -10.95
CA SER A 103 5.35 8.90 -11.85
C SER A 103 6.65 9.18 -11.08
N PRO A 104 7.83 8.97 -11.69
CA PRO A 104 9.12 9.15 -11.00
C PRO A 104 9.35 10.54 -10.40
N LYS A 105 8.67 11.54 -10.93
CA LYS A 105 8.74 12.91 -10.38
C LYS A 105 8.25 12.98 -8.94
N TYR A 106 7.31 12.10 -8.54
CA TYR A 106 6.66 12.14 -7.24
C TYR A 106 6.92 10.91 -6.39
N PHE A 107 7.28 9.78 -7.02
CA PHE A 107 7.42 8.48 -6.36
C PHE A 107 8.65 7.77 -6.92
N GLN A 108 9.70 7.64 -6.11
CA GLN A 108 11.03 7.22 -6.57
C GLN A 108 11.40 5.81 -6.17
N LYS A 109 10.82 5.27 -5.10
CA LYS A 109 11.27 3.99 -4.57
C LYS A 109 10.14 3.30 -3.82
N VAL A 110 10.03 1.99 -4.00
CA VAL A 110 9.14 1.13 -3.21
C VAL A 110 9.95 -0.02 -2.63
N THR A 111 9.66 -0.39 -1.39
CA THR A 111 10.25 -1.56 -0.76
C THR A 111 9.17 -2.46 -0.20
N HIS A 112 9.45 -3.77 -0.19
CA HIS A 112 8.59 -4.79 0.40
C HIS A 112 9.44 -5.61 1.37
N GLU A 113 9.04 -5.63 2.64
CA GLU A 113 9.73 -6.36 3.70
C GLU A 113 8.69 -7.08 4.55
N PHE A 114 9.15 -8.07 5.31
CA PHE A 114 8.33 -8.68 6.35
C PHE A 114 8.63 -8.03 7.70
N TRP A 115 7.66 -8.06 8.60
CA TRP A 115 7.80 -7.54 9.96
C TRP A 115 6.96 -8.36 10.92
N LYS A 116 7.11 -8.12 12.22
CA LYS A 116 6.46 -8.93 13.27
C LYS A 116 5.09 -8.40 13.71
N GLY A 117 4.68 -7.23 13.23
CA GLY A 117 3.36 -6.69 13.56
C GLY A 117 2.25 -7.48 12.87
N ASN A 118 1.03 -7.33 13.35
CA ASN A 118 -0.13 -8.08 12.86
C ASN A 118 -0.94 -7.35 11.80
N THR A 119 -0.38 -6.34 11.18
CA THR A 119 -1.02 -5.54 10.14
C THR A 119 -0.08 -5.37 8.96
N ILE A 120 -0.61 -4.80 7.87
CA ILE A 120 0.24 -4.21 6.84
C ILE A 120 0.63 -2.83 7.34
N LYS A 121 1.94 -2.56 7.44
CA LYS A 121 2.43 -1.22 7.79
C LYS A 121 2.88 -0.52 6.52
N VAL A 122 2.41 0.69 6.30
CA VAL A 122 2.78 1.50 5.13
C VAL A 122 3.45 2.77 5.64
N VAL A 123 4.68 2.99 5.18
CA VAL A 123 5.47 4.20 5.50
C VAL A 123 5.69 4.99 4.22
N VAL A 124 5.27 6.25 4.22
CA VAL A 124 5.50 7.18 3.12
C VAL A 124 6.44 8.27 3.63
N LYS A 125 7.60 8.39 3.03
CA LYS A 125 8.59 9.39 3.46
C LYS A 125 9.30 10.02 2.27
N GLU A 126 9.91 11.17 2.49
CA GLU A 126 10.67 11.84 1.45
C GLU A 126 11.85 10.98 1.01
N TYR A 127 12.00 10.83 -0.31
CA TYR A 127 13.06 10.02 -0.90
C TYR A 127 14.42 10.70 -0.74
N GLY A 128 15.40 9.90 -0.37
CA GLY A 128 16.78 10.34 -0.33
C GLY A 128 17.19 11.09 0.94
N THR A 129 16.28 11.28 1.92
CA THR A 129 16.61 11.97 3.17
C THR A 129 17.74 11.29 3.93
N GLU A 130 17.81 9.98 3.90
CA GLU A 130 18.87 9.21 4.55
C GLU A 130 20.23 9.38 3.88
N LYS A 131 20.24 9.76 2.60
CA LYS A 131 21.47 9.96 1.84
C LYS A 131 22.15 11.29 2.16
N LEU A 132 21.46 12.18 2.84
CA LEU A 132 21.97 13.49 3.25
C LEU A 132 22.72 13.44 4.57
N LEU A 133 22.70 12.32 5.22
CA LEU A 133 23.42 12.08 6.46
C LEU A 133 24.81 11.46 6.18
#